data_86aa8496f525ae1d01c2a834c79a9de2
#
_entry.id   86aa8496f525ae1d01c2a834c79a9de2
#
_cell.length_a   1.000
_cell.length_b   1.000
_cell.length_c   1.000
_cell.angle_alpha   90.00
_cell.angle_beta   90.00
_cell.angle_gamma   90.00
#
_symmetry.space_group_name_H-M   'P 1'
#
loop_
_entity.id
_entity.type
_entity.pdbx_description
1 polymer ?
#
loop_
_entity_poly.entity_id
_entity_poly.type
_entity_poly.pdbx_seq_one_letter_code
_entity_poly.pdbx_strand_id
1 'polypeptide(L)'
;MRFDPCTTILVGKKASYDGSTLVARTEDSCNGEFTPKKFIVVRPEDQPHHYKAVISGFETDLPDNPVRYTAMPNAINNEGIWGAAVINAYNVALSATETISTNPRVLGADPLVETGIGEEDIFTLVLPYIQTARQGVERLGHFLETAGTYESNGIAISDVNEIWWLESIGGHHWMARRVPDDAYVVNPNQLGSDIFDFEDKENFMCDPDLKDFMIRHHLNLNFDGESFNPRYAFGSQRDKDRLYNTPRAWDIQRMFNPEVEQSPTSFEIPWARVPYRKITVEDVKESMSMHYQFTPYDPYGNLGDGKSNRRFRTVGINRTSQTAILQIRPNRPHDTTGIQWVSYG
;
A
#
# COMPACT_ATOMS: atom_id res chain seq x y z
N MET A 1 -3.18 -11.77 15.58
CA MET A 1 -3.03 -10.74 14.53
C MET A 1 -2.97 -11.48 13.20
N ARG A 2 -4.01 -11.36 12.36
CA ARG A 2 -4.00 -11.87 10.98
C ARG A 2 -3.09 -10.95 10.18
N PHE A 3 -2.10 -11.47 9.50
CA PHE A 3 -1.31 -10.73 8.52
C PHE A 3 -1.80 -11.19 7.15
N ASP A 4 -2.59 -10.39 6.49
CA ASP A 4 -2.94 -10.65 5.11
C ASP A 4 -1.76 -10.20 4.23
N PRO A 5 -1.06 -11.17 3.63
CA PRO A 5 0.14 -10.89 2.86
C PRO A 5 -0.26 -10.40 1.46
N CYS A 6 0.06 -9.16 1.14
CA CYS A 6 -0.20 -8.53 -0.14
C CYS A 6 1.11 -8.09 -0.82
N THR A 7 1.04 -7.58 -2.05
CA THR A 7 2.15 -6.88 -2.73
C THR A 7 1.56 -5.73 -3.51
N THR A 8 2.11 -4.52 -3.30
CA THR A 8 1.68 -3.30 -3.98
C THR A 8 2.78 -2.78 -4.89
N ILE A 9 2.40 -2.34 -6.10
CA ILE A 9 3.27 -1.66 -7.05
C ILE A 9 2.62 -0.32 -7.41
N LEU A 10 3.43 0.74 -7.35
CA LEU A 10 3.04 2.09 -7.73
C LEU A 10 3.90 2.53 -8.91
N VAL A 11 3.31 3.11 -9.95
CA VAL A 11 4.07 3.61 -11.13
C VAL A 11 3.71 5.05 -11.40
N GLY A 12 4.67 5.95 -11.25
CA GLY A 12 4.53 7.36 -11.52
C GLY A 12 4.23 7.66 -13.00
N LYS A 13 3.53 8.76 -13.27
CA LYS A 13 3.01 9.09 -14.59
C LYS A 13 4.09 9.24 -15.69
N LYS A 14 5.32 9.60 -15.32
CA LYS A 14 6.44 9.66 -16.26
C LYS A 14 7.19 8.33 -16.39
N ALA A 15 7.01 7.40 -15.44
CA ALA A 15 7.52 6.04 -15.52
C ALA A 15 6.59 5.13 -16.32
N SER A 16 5.29 5.39 -16.35
CA SER A 16 4.32 4.64 -17.14
C SER A 16 4.41 4.93 -18.64
N TYR A 17 4.00 3.96 -19.46
CA TYR A 17 4.08 4.05 -20.93
C TYR A 17 3.19 5.14 -21.52
N ASP A 18 1.97 5.27 -21.01
CA ASP A 18 0.93 6.16 -21.55
C ASP A 18 0.70 7.43 -20.72
N GLY A 19 1.53 7.67 -19.70
CA GLY A 19 1.40 8.83 -18.81
C GLY A 19 0.39 8.64 -17.67
N SER A 20 -0.19 7.46 -17.53
CA SER A 20 -1.08 7.12 -16.41
C SER A 20 -0.34 7.06 -15.09
N THR A 21 -1.03 7.34 -13.99
CA THR A 21 -0.66 6.79 -12.68
C THR A 21 -1.21 5.37 -12.58
N LEU A 22 -0.38 4.42 -12.08
CA LEU A 22 -0.79 3.04 -11.87
C LEU A 22 -0.59 2.65 -10.41
N VAL A 23 -1.64 2.07 -9.82
CA VAL A 23 -1.61 1.46 -8.49
C VAL A 23 -2.08 0.04 -8.63
N ALA A 24 -1.22 -0.93 -8.33
CA ALA A 24 -1.54 -2.34 -8.42
C ALA A 24 -1.36 -3.04 -7.07
N ARG A 25 -2.23 -4.01 -6.78
CA ARG A 25 -2.20 -4.77 -5.53
C ARG A 25 -2.67 -6.20 -5.74
N THR A 26 -1.98 -7.15 -5.10
CA THR A 26 -2.55 -8.48 -4.80
C THR A 26 -3.18 -8.45 -3.41
N GLU A 27 -4.25 -9.22 -3.20
CA GLU A 27 -4.78 -9.55 -1.88
C GLU A 27 -4.65 -11.05 -1.68
N ASP A 28 -3.82 -11.44 -0.71
CA ASP A 28 -3.46 -12.82 -0.50
C ASP A 28 -3.94 -13.29 0.88
N SER A 29 -4.61 -14.43 0.94
CA SER A 29 -5.09 -15.00 2.21
C SER A 29 -3.94 -15.40 3.14
N CYS A 30 -4.07 -15.08 4.43
CA CYS A 30 -3.08 -15.43 5.46
C CYS A 30 -3.10 -16.91 5.84
N ASN A 31 -4.26 -17.58 5.72
CA ASN A 31 -4.50 -18.95 6.15
C ASN A 31 -4.60 -19.98 5.02
N GLY A 32 -4.50 -19.50 3.75
CA GLY A 32 -4.63 -20.35 2.56
C GLY A 32 -6.07 -20.58 2.11
N GLU A 33 -7.06 -20.01 2.78
CA GLU A 33 -8.45 -20.04 2.35
C GLU A 33 -8.70 -18.95 1.31
N PHE A 34 -9.46 -19.27 0.28
CA PHE A 34 -9.88 -18.30 -0.72
C PHE A 34 -10.96 -17.39 -0.12
N THR A 35 -10.76 -16.09 -0.15
CA THR A 35 -11.77 -15.10 0.26
C THR A 35 -12.54 -14.62 -0.97
N PRO A 36 -13.80 -15.05 -1.16
CA PRO A 36 -14.58 -14.62 -2.31
C PRO A 36 -14.87 -13.14 -2.26
N LYS A 37 -14.69 -12.48 -3.38
CA LYS A 37 -14.95 -11.04 -3.56
C LYS A 37 -16.11 -10.80 -4.51
N LYS A 38 -16.71 -9.64 -4.44
CA LYS A 38 -17.69 -9.13 -5.41
C LYS A 38 -17.27 -7.76 -5.91
N PHE A 39 -17.65 -7.40 -7.12
CA PHE A 39 -17.49 -6.06 -7.65
C PHE A 39 -18.81 -5.31 -7.54
N ILE A 40 -18.81 -4.17 -6.88
CA ILE A 40 -20.01 -3.34 -6.69
C ILE A 40 -19.74 -1.88 -7.05
N VAL A 41 -20.80 -1.17 -7.31
CA VAL A 41 -20.83 0.30 -7.37
C VAL A 41 -21.64 0.79 -6.17
N VAL A 42 -21.00 1.57 -5.31
CA VAL A 42 -21.67 2.24 -4.20
C VAL A 42 -22.13 3.61 -4.70
N ARG A 43 -23.43 3.85 -4.68
CA ARG A 43 -24.05 5.13 -5.07
C ARG A 43 -24.10 6.08 -3.87
N PRO A 44 -24.26 7.39 -4.08
CA PRO A 44 -24.40 8.33 -2.98
C PRO A 44 -25.52 7.95 -1.98
N GLU A 45 -26.65 7.49 -2.50
CA GLU A 45 -27.81 7.05 -1.69
C GLU A 45 -27.58 5.74 -0.93
N ASP A 46 -26.60 4.94 -1.32
CA ASP A 46 -26.22 3.68 -0.66
C ASP A 46 -25.15 3.88 0.43
N GLN A 47 -24.55 5.07 0.50
CA GLN A 47 -23.54 5.41 1.50
C GLN A 47 -24.23 5.67 2.86
N PRO A 48 -23.75 5.06 3.95
CA PRO A 48 -24.34 5.28 5.26
C PRO A 48 -24.13 6.73 5.75
N HIS A 49 -25.10 7.31 6.44
CA HIS A 49 -24.92 8.58 7.16
C HIS A 49 -24.19 8.38 8.50
N HIS A 50 -24.37 7.22 9.11
CA HIS A 50 -23.66 6.79 10.31
C HIS A 50 -22.93 5.49 10.01
N TYR A 51 -21.62 5.51 10.18
CA TYR A 51 -20.76 4.34 9.94
C TYR A 51 -20.42 3.65 11.25
N LYS A 52 -20.46 2.32 11.23
CA LYS A 52 -20.01 1.47 12.33
C LYS A 52 -19.14 0.33 11.78
N ALA A 53 -17.89 0.29 12.21
CA ALA A 53 -16.94 -0.77 11.89
C ALA A 53 -17.41 -2.12 12.49
N VAL A 54 -17.25 -3.17 11.71
CA VAL A 54 -17.65 -4.52 12.13
C VAL A 54 -16.62 -5.13 13.10
N ILE A 55 -15.34 -4.89 12.86
CA ILE A 55 -14.26 -5.51 13.64
C ILE A 55 -13.98 -4.73 14.92
N SER A 56 -13.70 -3.44 14.81
CA SER A 56 -13.28 -2.61 15.95
C SER A 56 -14.44 -2.00 16.74
N GLY A 57 -15.61 -1.90 16.09
CA GLY A 57 -16.74 -1.17 16.64
C GLY A 57 -16.57 0.35 16.58
N PHE A 58 -15.59 0.89 15.85
CA PHE A 58 -15.46 2.32 15.60
C PHE A 58 -16.74 2.89 15.00
N GLU A 59 -17.19 4.05 15.48
CA GLU A 59 -18.40 4.70 14.99
C GLU A 59 -18.13 6.17 14.68
N THR A 60 -18.72 6.67 13.57
CA THR A 60 -18.64 8.09 13.19
C THR A 60 -19.81 8.48 12.27
N ASP A 61 -20.21 9.74 12.35
CA ASP A 61 -21.14 10.32 11.37
C ASP A 61 -20.34 10.72 10.10
N LEU A 62 -20.93 10.46 8.95
CA LEU A 62 -20.33 10.75 7.66
C LEU A 62 -21.00 11.99 7.02
N PRO A 63 -20.26 12.78 6.21
CA PRO A 63 -20.83 13.94 5.52
C PRO A 63 -22.00 13.58 4.58
N ASP A 64 -22.94 14.50 4.38
CA ASP A 64 -24.15 14.31 3.56
C ASP A 64 -23.91 14.37 2.04
N ASN A 65 -22.68 14.52 1.59
CA ASN A 65 -22.33 14.72 0.18
C ASN A 65 -21.34 13.68 -0.37
N PRO A 66 -21.59 12.39 -0.20
CA PRO A 66 -20.73 11.35 -0.76
C PRO A 66 -20.83 11.33 -2.29
N VAL A 67 -19.74 10.91 -2.96
CA VAL A 67 -19.78 10.61 -4.38
C VAL A 67 -19.78 9.11 -4.63
N ARG A 68 -20.25 8.71 -5.80
CA ARG A 68 -20.22 7.32 -6.26
C ARG A 68 -18.79 6.79 -6.33
N TYR A 69 -18.60 5.53 -5.96
CA TYR A 69 -17.34 4.81 -6.12
C TYR A 69 -17.56 3.32 -6.42
N THR A 70 -16.54 2.67 -6.98
CA THR A 70 -16.49 1.21 -7.12
C THR A 70 -15.90 0.59 -5.87
N ALA A 71 -16.21 -0.67 -5.56
CA ALA A 71 -15.57 -1.41 -4.49
C ALA A 71 -15.53 -2.91 -4.80
N MET A 72 -14.57 -3.60 -4.17
CA MET A 72 -14.43 -5.05 -4.26
C MET A 72 -14.49 -5.71 -2.88
N PRO A 73 -15.62 -5.57 -2.16
CA PRO A 73 -15.76 -6.08 -0.81
C PRO A 73 -15.79 -7.61 -0.77
N ASN A 74 -15.54 -8.15 0.43
CA ASN A 74 -15.78 -9.54 0.72
C ASN A 74 -17.23 -9.93 0.40
N ALA A 75 -17.42 -11.11 -0.19
CA ALA A 75 -18.75 -11.63 -0.47
C ALA A 75 -19.39 -12.30 0.75
N ILE A 76 -18.62 -12.54 1.80
CA ILE A 76 -19.06 -13.12 3.07
C ILE A 76 -19.55 -11.97 3.96
N ASN A 77 -20.73 -12.16 4.59
CA ASN A 77 -21.31 -11.15 5.46
C ASN A 77 -20.67 -11.19 6.88
N ASN A 78 -20.68 -10.05 7.55
CA ASN A 78 -20.22 -9.85 8.93
C ASN A 78 -18.70 -10.01 9.15
N GLU A 79 -17.91 -9.85 8.09
CA GLU A 79 -16.45 -9.86 8.17
C GLU A 79 -15.83 -8.46 7.95
N GLY A 80 -16.66 -7.42 7.81
CA GLY A 80 -16.24 -6.08 7.38
C GLY A 80 -16.35 -5.90 5.87
N ILE A 81 -16.09 -4.68 5.40
CA ILE A 81 -16.27 -4.33 3.97
C ILE A 81 -15.09 -4.82 3.13
N TRP A 82 -13.87 -4.50 3.54
CA TRP A 82 -12.64 -4.89 2.83
C TRP A 82 -12.67 -4.49 1.34
N GLY A 83 -12.86 -3.19 1.07
CA GLY A 83 -13.13 -2.68 -0.28
C GLY A 83 -12.00 -2.86 -1.31
N ALA A 84 -10.81 -3.16 -0.87
CA ALA A 84 -9.61 -3.59 -1.57
C ALA A 84 -8.98 -2.59 -2.55
N ALA A 85 -9.54 -2.37 -3.74
CA ALA A 85 -9.00 -1.45 -4.74
C ALA A 85 -10.16 -0.78 -5.48
N VAL A 86 -10.19 0.54 -5.52
CA VAL A 86 -11.42 1.30 -5.81
C VAL A 86 -11.12 2.62 -6.52
N ILE A 87 -12.10 3.14 -7.28
CA ILE A 87 -12.03 4.45 -7.95
C ILE A 87 -13.35 5.19 -7.69
N ASN A 88 -13.27 6.48 -7.31
CA ASN A 88 -14.44 7.32 -7.13
C ASN A 88 -14.83 8.11 -8.39
N ALA A 89 -15.93 8.85 -8.33
CA ALA A 89 -16.47 9.65 -9.43
C ALA A 89 -15.54 10.79 -9.89
N TYR A 90 -14.55 11.19 -9.09
CA TYR A 90 -13.54 12.18 -9.46
C TYR A 90 -12.27 11.54 -10.05
N ASN A 91 -12.29 10.24 -10.34
CA ASN A 91 -11.11 9.47 -10.78
C ASN A 91 -9.97 9.51 -9.76
N VAL A 92 -10.29 9.57 -8.48
CA VAL A 92 -9.34 9.28 -7.41
C VAL A 92 -9.39 7.79 -7.11
N ALA A 93 -8.24 7.14 -7.17
CA ALA A 93 -8.09 5.73 -6.87
C ALA A 93 -7.50 5.55 -5.46
N LEU A 94 -7.97 4.54 -4.74
CA LEU A 94 -7.46 4.13 -3.45
C LEU A 94 -7.29 2.62 -3.42
N SER A 95 -6.12 2.17 -3.01
CA SER A 95 -5.85 0.77 -2.73
C SER A 95 -5.31 0.67 -1.31
N ALA A 96 -6.02 0.01 -0.48
CA ALA A 96 -5.59 -0.40 0.83
C ALA A 96 -5.55 -1.93 0.82
N THR A 97 -4.72 -2.58 1.51
CA THR A 97 -3.62 -2.08 2.28
C THR A 97 -2.48 -3.06 2.16
N GLU A 98 -1.30 -2.60 2.30
CA GLU A 98 -0.22 -3.50 2.69
C GLU A 98 -0.19 -3.51 4.21
N THR A 99 -0.54 -4.63 4.86
CA THR A 99 -0.27 -4.76 6.29
C THR A 99 1.23 -4.61 6.51
N ILE A 100 1.65 -3.55 7.18
CA ILE A 100 3.05 -3.27 7.50
C ILE A 100 3.34 -3.59 8.96
N SER A 101 4.60 -3.56 9.35
CA SER A 101 5.00 -3.84 10.73
C SER A 101 5.86 -2.71 11.25
N THR A 102 5.39 -2.04 12.30
CA THR A 102 6.18 -1.10 13.10
C THR A 102 7.02 -1.86 14.15
N ASN A 103 8.10 -1.24 14.59
CA ASN A 103 8.97 -1.88 15.59
C ASN A 103 8.39 -1.72 17.02
N PRO A 104 8.84 -2.57 17.97
CA PRO A 104 8.32 -2.55 19.34
C PRO A 104 8.54 -1.23 20.10
N ARG A 105 9.52 -0.41 19.73
CA ARG A 105 9.77 0.89 20.40
C ARG A 105 8.66 1.87 20.04
N VAL A 106 8.24 1.89 18.76
CA VAL A 106 7.10 2.69 18.33
C VAL A 106 5.83 2.21 19.02
N LEU A 107 5.54 0.91 18.98
CA LEU A 107 4.33 0.35 19.59
C LEU A 107 4.31 0.48 21.13
N GLY A 108 5.47 0.61 21.77
CA GLY A 108 5.57 0.92 23.20
C GLY A 108 5.28 2.38 23.53
N ALA A 109 5.51 3.29 22.58
CA ALA A 109 5.28 4.72 22.72
C ALA A 109 3.89 5.17 22.23
N ASP A 110 3.39 4.53 21.15
CA ASP A 110 2.07 4.75 20.56
C ASP A 110 1.42 3.39 20.23
N PRO A 111 0.78 2.74 21.21
CA PRO A 111 0.15 1.44 21.01
C PRO A 111 -1.00 1.50 20.00
N LEU A 112 -1.24 0.39 19.30
CA LEU A 112 -2.42 0.23 18.45
C LEU A 112 -3.71 0.39 19.27
N VAL A 113 -4.73 1.00 18.67
CA VAL A 113 -6.02 1.33 19.30
C VAL A 113 -7.05 0.29 18.91
N GLU A 114 -7.47 -0.57 19.82
CA GLU A 114 -8.39 -1.68 19.54
C GLU A 114 -9.73 -1.21 18.93
N THR A 115 -10.17 -0.02 19.28
CA THR A 115 -11.41 0.61 18.77
C THR A 115 -11.15 1.60 17.62
N GLY A 116 -9.94 1.63 17.08
CA GLY A 116 -9.55 2.48 15.95
C GLY A 116 -10.06 1.96 14.61
N ILE A 117 -9.70 2.67 13.53
CA ILE A 117 -10.02 2.25 12.17
C ILE A 117 -9.04 1.18 11.67
N GLY A 118 -9.46 0.40 10.67
CA GLY A 118 -8.59 -0.56 10.00
C GLY A 118 -8.85 -0.63 8.50
N GLU A 119 -8.23 -1.60 7.85
CA GLU A 119 -8.34 -1.81 6.40
C GLU A 119 -9.79 -1.86 5.92
N GLU A 120 -10.66 -2.50 6.68
CA GLU A 120 -12.07 -2.66 6.32
C GLU A 120 -12.82 -1.33 6.17
N ASP A 121 -12.39 -0.29 6.90
CA ASP A 121 -13.10 0.97 7.10
C ASP A 121 -12.68 2.05 6.09
N ILE A 122 -11.41 2.08 5.71
CA ILE A 122 -10.73 3.19 5.04
C ILE A 122 -11.47 3.65 3.79
N PHE A 123 -11.97 2.73 2.96
CA PHE A 123 -12.64 3.07 1.70
C PHE A 123 -13.92 3.87 1.93
N THR A 124 -14.75 3.40 2.84
CA THR A 124 -16.04 4.03 3.17
C THR A 124 -15.85 5.38 3.85
N LEU A 125 -14.81 5.51 4.67
CA LEU A 125 -14.50 6.73 5.41
C LEU A 125 -13.88 7.83 4.54
N VAL A 126 -13.07 7.44 3.54
CA VAL A 126 -12.20 8.36 2.79
C VAL A 126 -12.71 8.62 1.38
N LEU A 127 -12.90 7.60 0.58
CA LEU A 127 -13.02 7.73 -0.87
C LEU A 127 -14.24 8.52 -1.35
N PRO A 128 -15.44 8.40 -0.74
CA PRO A 128 -16.61 9.15 -1.17
C PRO A 128 -16.53 10.66 -0.97
N TYR A 129 -15.53 11.14 -0.23
CA TYR A 129 -15.47 12.53 0.26
C TYR A 129 -14.23 13.30 -0.24
N ILE A 130 -13.51 12.76 -1.23
CA ILE A 130 -12.27 13.34 -1.74
C ILE A 130 -12.33 13.56 -3.25
N GLN A 131 -11.63 14.58 -3.73
CA GLN A 131 -11.53 14.94 -5.15
C GLN A 131 -10.09 14.84 -5.69
N THR A 132 -9.09 14.73 -4.81
CA THR A 132 -7.68 14.57 -5.16
C THR A 132 -7.00 13.55 -4.26
N ALA A 133 -5.87 13.02 -4.71
CA ALA A 133 -5.08 12.10 -3.93
C ALA A 133 -4.59 12.74 -2.61
N ARG A 134 -4.16 14.00 -2.65
CA ARG A 134 -3.72 14.75 -1.47
C ARG A 134 -4.83 14.90 -0.41
N GLN A 135 -6.06 15.23 -0.83
CA GLN A 135 -7.21 15.26 0.08
C GLN A 135 -7.46 13.91 0.74
N GLY A 136 -7.17 12.82 0.03
CA GLY A 136 -7.26 11.47 0.59
C GLY A 136 -6.25 11.23 1.70
N VAL A 137 -5.02 11.68 1.53
CA VAL A 137 -3.98 11.62 2.59
C VAL A 137 -4.41 12.44 3.80
N GLU A 138 -4.85 13.68 3.59
CA GLU A 138 -5.28 14.58 4.68
C GLU A 138 -6.46 14.00 5.46
N ARG A 139 -7.47 13.46 4.73
CA ARG A 139 -8.65 12.89 5.36
C ARG A 139 -8.35 11.60 6.13
N LEU A 140 -7.54 10.70 5.56
CA LEU A 140 -7.13 9.49 6.26
C LEU A 140 -6.25 9.81 7.47
N GLY A 141 -5.30 10.76 7.31
CA GLY A 141 -4.45 11.24 8.39
C GLY A 141 -5.27 11.74 9.57
N HIS A 142 -6.33 12.53 9.31
CA HIS A 142 -7.22 13.02 10.35
C HIS A 142 -7.93 11.88 11.12
N PHE A 143 -8.35 10.82 10.45
CA PHE A 143 -8.92 9.64 11.13
C PHE A 143 -7.88 8.93 11.99
N LEU A 144 -6.65 8.77 11.49
CA LEU A 144 -5.56 8.17 12.28
C LEU A 144 -5.24 9.00 13.53
N GLU A 145 -5.16 10.33 13.40
CA GLU A 145 -4.90 11.24 14.53
C GLU A 145 -6.00 11.23 15.59
N THR A 146 -7.26 11.11 15.18
CA THR A 146 -8.42 11.29 16.08
C THR A 146 -9.00 10.00 16.62
N ALA A 147 -9.03 8.95 15.81
CA ALA A 147 -9.57 7.63 16.16
C ALA A 147 -8.50 6.58 16.42
N GLY A 148 -7.33 6.77 15.84
CA GLY A 148 -6.27 5.76 15.83
C GLY A 148 -6.58 4.58 14.94
N THR A 149 -5.67 3.61 14.93
CA THR A 149 -5.81 2.37 14.16
C THR A 149 -5.51 1.14 15.00
N TYR A 150 -6.25 0.03 14.76
CA TYR A 150 -5.99 -1.24 15.42
C TYR A 150 -4.91 -2.09 14.71
N GLU A 151 -4.45 -1.64 13.55
CA GLU A 151 -3.42 -2.34 12.75
C GLU A 151 -2.54 -1.36 11.98
N SER A 152 -1.33 -1.80 11.63
CA SER A 152 -0.41 -0.96 10.85
C SER A 152 -0.57 -1.23 9.36
N ASN A 153 -0.80 -0.17 8.57
CA ASN A 153 -1.11 -0.25 7.16
C ASN A 153 -0.31 0.73 6.31
N GLY A 154 -0.02 0.30 5.06
CA GLY A 154 0.41 1.15 3.98
C GLY A 154 -0.71 1.31 2.95
N ILE A 155 -1.04 2.53 2.56
CA ILE A 155 -2.18 2.87 1.71
C ILE A 155 -1.74 3.71 0.52
N ALA A 156 -2.13 3.29 -0.70
CA ALA A 156 -1.90 4.06 -1.92
C ALA A 156 -3.14 4.87 -2.28
N ILE A 157 -2.96 6.16 -2.54
CA ILE A 157 -4.00 7.06 -3.03
C ILE A 157 -3.46 7.77 -4.27
N SER A 158 -4.20 7.74 -5.38
CA SER A 158 -3.74 8.35 -6.63
C SER A 158 -4.84 9.07 -7.39
N ASP A 159 -4.44 10.07 -8.15
CA ASP A 159 -5.24 10.71 -9.18
C ASP A 159 -4.41 10.83 -10.48
N VAL A 160 -4.87 11.59 -11.45
CA VAL A 160 -4.15 11.77 -12.72
C VAL A 160 -2.81 12.49 -12.57
N ASN A 161 -2.60 13.22 -11.48
CA ASN A 161 -1.43 14.07 -11.27
C ASN A 161 -0.36 13.41 -10.43
N GLU A 162 -0.76 12.63 -9.41
CA GLU A 162 0.16 12.13 -8.39
C GLU A 162 -0.32 10.83 -7.74
N ILE A 163 0.64 10.13 -7.11
CA ILE A 163 0.40 8.97 -6.24
C ILE A 163 1.01 9.29 -4.89
N TRP A 164 0.26 9.06 -3.82
CA TRP A 164 0.71 9.11 -2.45
C TRP A 164 0.72 7.72 -1.82
N TRP A 165 1.76 7.45 -1.07
CA TRP A 165 1.87 6.28 -0.21
C TRP A 165 1.89 6.72 1.25
N LEU A 166 0.84 6.39 1.98
CA LEU A 166 0.71 6.66 3.41
C LEU A 166 1.05 5.40 4.19
N GLU A 167 1.86 5.54 5.24
CA GLU A 167 2.23 4.49 6.20
C GLU A 167 1.82 4.93 7.61
N SER A 168 1.04 4.09 8.32
CA SER A 168 0.73 4.34 9.73
C SER A 168 1.92 3.99 10.63
N ILE A 169 2.16 4.83 11.62
CA ILE A 169 3.27 4.74 12.58
C ILE A 169 2.66 4.60 13.97
N GLY A 170 2.64 3.38 14.50
CA GLY A 170 1.94 3.13 15.76
C GLY A 170 0.42 3.26 15.65
N GLY A 171 -0.25 3.68 16.71
CA GLY A 171 -1.68 3.79 16.82
C GLY A 171 -2.28 5.06 16.20
N HIS A 172 -1.58 6.19 16.27
CA HIS A 172 -2.12 7.50 15.86
C HIS A 172 -1.25 8.25 14.86
N HIS A 173 0.07 8.01 14.85
CA HIS A 173 0.99 8.71 13.97
C HIS A 173 0.97 8.13 12.56
N TRP A 174 1.26 8.97 11.58
CA TRP A 174 1.33 8.57 10.18
C TRP A 174 2.31 9.46 9.40
N MET A 175 2.78 8.93 8.30
CA MET A 175 3.54 9.68 7.30
C MET A 175 3.09 9.27 5.90
N ALA A 176 3.22 10.18 4.94
CA ALA A 176 2.95 9.91 3.54
C ALA A 176 4.03 10.50 2.65
N ARG A 177 4.38 9.75 1.62
CA ARG A 177 5.38 10.15 0.62
C ARG A 177 4.76 10.12 -0.76
N ARG A 178 4.97 11.20 -1.52
CA ARG A 178 4.61 11.26 -2.94
C ARG A 178 5.56 10.37 -3.74
N VAL A 179 5.02 9.55 -4.63
CA VAL A 179 5.82 8.74 -5.57
C VAL A 179 6.40 9.70 -6.61
N PRO A 180 7.73 9.69 -6.87
CA PRO A 180 8.30 10.49 -7.93
C PRO A 180 7.68 10.16 -9.29
N ASP A 181 7.40 11.17 -10.10
CA ASP A 181 6.72 11.00 -11.38
C ASP A 181 7.40 10.01 -12.32
N ASP A 182 8.73 9.96 -12.30
CA ASP A 182 9.59 9.14 -13.18
C ASP A 182 10.00 7.80 -12.56
N ALA A 183 9.50 7.48 -11.36
CA ALA A 183 9.85 6.27 -10.64
C ALA A 183 8.68 5.29 -10.49
N TYR A 184 9.02 4.07 -10.13
CA TYR A 184 8.09 3.08 -9.59
C TYR A 184 8.50 2.70 -8.17
N VAL A 185 7.54 2.15 -7.43
CA VAL A 185 7.70 1.71 -6.04
C VAL A 185 7.17 0.29 -5.90
N VAL A 186 7.84 -0.52 -5.08
CA VAL A 186 7.36 -1.85 -4.70
C VAL A 186 7.25 -1.92 -3.18
N ASN A 187 6.03 -2.09 -2.69
CA ASN A 187 5.78 -2.26 -1.26
C ASN A 187 5.29 -3.68 -0.97
N PRO A 188 6.12 -4.52 -0.34
CA PRO A 188 5.69 -5.72 0.37
C PRO A 188 5.22 -5.36 1.79
N ASN A 189 4.87 -6.36 2.61
CA ASN A 189 4.34 -6.19 3.97
C ASN A 189 5.39 -5.66 4.97
N GLN A 190 5.99 -4.53 4.67
CA GLN A 190 6.96 -3.84 5.54
C GLN A 190 6.85 -2.33 5.34
N LEU A 191 7.20 -1.56 6.37
CA LEU A 191 7.37 -0.12 6.23
C LEU A 191 8.48 0.12 5.20
N GLY A 192 8.16 0.80 4.10
CA GLY A 192 9.00 0.85 2.92
C GLY A 192 9.79 2.14 2.74
N SER A 193 9.21 3.29 3.14
CA SER A 193 9.82 4.60 2.94
C SER A 193 11.22 4.68 3.54
N ASP A 194 12.19 5.02 2.72
CA ASP A 194 13.62 5.04 3.06
C ASP A 194 14.19 6.44 3.28
N ILE A 195 13.46 7.48 2.90
CA ILE A 195 13.75 8.88 3.18
C ILE A 195 12.47 9.62 3.57
N PHE A 196 12.61 10.66 4.40
CA PHE A 196 11.54 11.60 4.72
C PHE A 196 12.14 12.97 5.08
N ASP A 197 11.64 14.01 4.40
CA ASP A 197 12.03 15.40 4.65
C ASP A 197 10.84 16.16 5.27
N PHE A 198 10.97 16.54 6.53
CA PHE A 198 9.93 17.27 7.25
C PHE A 198 9.71 18.70 6.71
N GLU A 199 10.64 19.23 5.95
CA GLU A 199 10.53 20.60 5.41
C GLU A 199 9.94 20.63 3.98
N ASP A 200 10.03 19.53 3.23
CA ASP A 200 9.44 19.40 1.88
C ASP A 200 7.97 18.98 1.94
N LYS A 201 7.06 19.93 2.08
CA LYS A 201 5.62 19.72 2.14
C LYS A 201 4.97 19.39 0.79
N GLU A 202 5.71 19.51 -0.31
CA GLU A 202 5.22 19.10 -1.63
C GLU A 202 5.24 17.58 -1.78
N ASN A 203 6.29 16.93 -1.29
CA ASN A 203 6.53 15.51 -1.49
C ASN A 203 6.34 14.66 -0.23
N PHE A 204 6.21 15.28 0.95
CA PHE A 204 6.05 14.59 2.23
C PHE A 204 4.97 15.23 3.09
N MET A 205 4.14 14.39 3.70
CA MET A 205 3.11 14.77 4.66
C MET A 205 3.18 13.85 5.87
N CYS A 206 2.88 14.36 7.04
CA CYS A 206 2.78 13.57 8.27
C CYS A 206 1.85 14.27 9.26
N ASP A 207 1.47 13.54 10.30
CA ASP A 207 0.82 14.19 11.43
C ASP A 207 1.71 15.27 12.06
N PRO A 208 1.12 16.31 12.66
CA PRO A 208 1.88 17.45 13.16
C PRO A 208 2.87 17.10 14.29
N ASP A 209 2.62 16.03 15.04
CA ASP A 209 3.43 15.64 16.21
C ASP A 209 4.53 14.61 15.86
N LEU A 210 4.54 14.02 14.65
CA LEU A 210 5.46 12.92 14.31
C LEU A 210 6.93 13.25 14.57
N LYS A 211 7.37 14.46 14.21
CA LYS A 211 8.76 14.91 14.42
C LYS A 211 9.11 14.95 15.90
N ASP A 212 8.24 15.57 16.70
CA ASP A 212 8.43 15.68 18.14
C ASP A 212 8.27 14.34 18.86
N PHE A 213 7.33 13.50 18.44
CA PHE A 213 7.19 12.12 18.89
C PHE A 213 8.47 11.31 18.67
N MET A 214 9.04 11.38 17.46
CA MET A 214 10.30 10.72 17.14
C MET A 214 11.45 11.16 18.06
N ILE A 215 11.55 12.47 18.33
CA ILE A 215 12.59 13.05 19.20
C ILE A 215 12.38 12.63 20.65
N ARG A 216 11.15 12.79 21.20
CA ARG A 216 10.79 12.46 22.58
C ARG A 216 11.08 10.99 22.93
N HIS A 217 10.87 10.09 21.98
CA HIS A 217 11.01 8.65 22.17
C HIS A 217 12.32 8.08 21.60
N HIS A 218 13.25 8.93 21.15
CA HIS A 218 14.56 8.54 20.60
C HIS A 218 14.45 7.47 19.50
N LEU A 219 13.51 7.64 18.58
CA LEU A 219 13.20 6.65 17.55
C LEU A 219 14.15 6.71 16.36
N ASN A 220 14.73 7.89 16.07
CA ASN A 220 15.73 8.00 15.00
C ASN A 220 17.05 7.32 15.43
N LEU A 221 17.49 6.36 14.63
CA LEU A 221 18.72 5.59 14.87
C LEU A 221 19.88 6.02 13.97
N ASN A 222 19.67 6.99 13.10
CA ASN A 222 20.72 7.50 12.23
C ASN A 222 21.75 8.28 13.05
N PHE A 223 22.99 8.25 12.58
CA PHE A 223 24.04 9.11 13.13
C PHE A 223 23.78 10.59 12.80
N ASP A 224 24.32 11.47 13.60
CA ASP A 224 24.23 12.93 13.36
C ASP A 224 24.77 13.26 11.95
N GLY A 225 23.97 14.00 11.18
CA GLY A 225 24.30 14.43 9.82
C GLY A 225 23.87 13.47 8.71
N GLU A 226 23.33 12.29 9.02
CA GLU A 226 22.69 11.42 8.05
C GLU A 226 21.25 11.85 7.78
N SER A 227 20.78 11.63 6.56
CA SER A 227 19.37 11.85 6.21
C SER A 227 18.47 10.89 6.98
N PHE A 228 17.32 11.39 7.44
CA PHE A 228 16.37 10.59 8.18
C PHE A 228 15.79 9.44 7.34
N ASN A 229 15.93 8.20 7.85
CA ASN A 229 15.39 7.00 7.23
C ASN A 229 14.27 6.41 8.09
N PRO A 230 12.99 6.59 7.70
CA PRO A 230 11.82 6.09 8.44
C PRO A 230 11.82 4.58 8.61
N ARG A 231 12.31 3.82 7.61
CA ARG A 231 12.38 2.35 7.67
C ARG A 231 13.17 1.88 8.88
N TYR A 232 14.28 2.54 9.21
CA TYR A 232 15.08 2.21 10.39
C TYR A 232 14.49 2.75 11.69
N ALA A 233 13.88 3.93 11.65
CA ALA A 233 13.29 4.54 12.83
C ALA A 233 12.01 3.83 13.29
N PHE A 234 11.14 3.49 12.36
CA PHE A 234 9.78 3.03 12.65
C PHE A 234 9.51 1.58 12.25
N GLY A 235 10.15 1.09 11.18
CA GLY A 235 9.87 -0.23 10.61
C GLY A 235 10.41 -1.39 11.45
N SER A 236 9.78 -2.55 11.31
CA SER A 236 10.30 -3.80 11.83
C SER A 236 11.52 -4.24 11.02
N GLN A 237 12.54 -4.76 11.71
CA GLN A 237 13.78 -5.26 11.12
C GLN A 237 14.03 -6.74 11.48
N ARG A 238 12.96 -7.51 11.69
CA ARG A 238 13.08 -8.93 12.02
C ARG A 238 13.59 -9.76 10.84
N ASP A 239 14.24 -10.87 11.10
CA ASP A 239 14.69 -11.81 10.05
C ASP A 239 13.56 -12.25 9.13
N LYS A 240 12.33 -12.36 9.65
CA LYS A 240 11.14 -12.65 8.85
C LYS A 240 10.95 -11.62 7.72
N ASP A 241 11.19 -10.34 7.96
CA ASP A 241 11.04 -9.29 6.95
C ASP A 241 12.04 -9.47 5.82
N ARG A 242 13.27 -9.88 6.12
CA ARG A 242 14.32 -10.18 5.13
C ARG A 242 14.00 -11.37 4.23
N LEU A 243 13.24 -12.34 4.72
CA LEU A 243 12.96 -13.58 3.98
C LEU A 243 11.59 -13.57 3.31
N TYR A 244 10.65 -12.80 3.85
CA TYR A 244 9.27 -12.79 3.42
C TYR A 244 8.91 -11.57 2.57
N ASN A 245 9.44 -10.40 2.92
CA ASN A 245 9.07 -9.12 2.32
C ASN A 245 10.09 -8.64 1.29
N THR A 246 11.30 -8.38 1.71
CA THR A 246 12.39 -7.82 0.88
C THR A 246 12.61 -8.57 -0.44
N PRO A 247 12.60 -9.93 -0.49
CA PRO A 247 12.82 -10.66 -1.74
C PRO A 247 11.76 -10.37 -2.81
N ARG A 248 10.51 -10.06 -2.44
CA ARG A 248 9.46 -9.69 -3.41
C ARG A 248 9.77 -8.36 -4.08
N ALA A 249 10.21 -7.37 -3.30
CA ALA A 249 10.66 -6.10 -3.87
C ALA A 249 11.88 -6.28 -4.78
N TRP A 250 12.85 -7.10 -4.36
CA TRP A 250 14.02 -7.44 -5.17
C TRP A 250 13.63 -8.09 -6.50
N ASP A 251 12.71 -9.06 -6.51
CA ASP A 251 12.33 -9.78 -7.72
C ASP A 251 11.68 -8.84 -8.76
N ILE A 252 10.77 -7.96 -8.32
CA ILE A 252 10.14 -6.98 -9.20
C ILE A 252 11.15 -5.91 -9.66
N GLN A 253 12.01 -5.42 -8.77
CA GLN A 253 13.04 -4.45 -9.15
C GLN A 253 14.05 -5.03 -10.15
N ARG A 254 14.38 -6.30 -10.06
CA ARG A 254 15.19 -7.02 -11.03
C ARG A 254 14.57 -7.07 -12.43
N MET A 255 13.23 -7.13 -12.52
CA MET A 255 12.50 -7.05 -13.79
C MET A 255 12.60 -5.65 -14.42
N PHE A 256 12.44 -4.60 -13.61
CA PHE A 256 12.39 -3.22 -14.10
C PHE A 256 13.76 -2.53 -14.18
N ASN A 257 14.78 -3.09 -13.52
CA ASN A 257 16.18 -2.63 -13.54
C ASN A 257 17.13 -3.82 -13.60
N PRO A 258 17.17 -4.57 -14.72
CA PRO A 258 17.97 -5.79 -14.83
C PRO A 258 19.48 -5.54 -14.75
N GLU A 259 19.93 -4.31 -14.94
CA GLU A 259 21.32 -3.88 -14.85
C GLU A 259 21.82 -3.69 -13.41
N VAL A 260 20.90 -3.68 -12.43
CA VAL A 260 21.26 -3.43 -11.03
C VAL A 260 21.45 -4.74 -10.28
N GLU A 261 22.68 -5.01 -9.86
CA GLU A 261 22.96 -6.13 -8.96
C GLU A 261 22.60 -5.77 -7.51
N GLN A 262 21.80 -6.60 -6.88
CA GLN A 262 21.41 -6.47 -5.47
C GLN A 262 21.08 -7.82 -4.84
N SER A 263 21.31 -7.95 -3.53
CA SER A 263 20.93 -9.15 -2.80
C SER A 263 19.42 -9.18 -2.54
N PRO A 264 18.74 -10.33 -2.70
CA PRO A 264 17.32 -10.46 -2.42
C PRO A 264 16.93 -10.16 -0.96
N THR A 265 17.89 -10.20 -0.05
CA THR A 265 17.66 -9.96 1.40
C THR A 265 18.31 -8.66 1.89
N SER A 266 18.70 -7.77 0.99
CA SER A 266 19.30 -6.48 1.34
C SER A 266 18.27 -5.52 1.92
N PHE A 267 18.55 -4.91 3.06
CA PHE A 267 17.77 -3.78 3.58
C PHE A 267 18.01 -2.47 2.81
N GLU A 268 19.05 -2.43 1.97
CA GLU A 268 19.40 -1.29 1.14
C GLU A 268 18.59 -1.25 -0.18
N ILE A 269 17.60 -2.12 -0.36
CA ILE A 269 16.68 -2.04 -1.50
C ILE A 269 15.92 -0.71 -1.40
N PRO A 270 16.08 0.21 -2.38
CA PRO A 270 15.43 1.51 -2.32
C PRO A 270 13.92 1.36 -2.45
N TRP A 271 13.19 2.27 -1.79
CA TRP A 271 11.73 2.33 -1.89
C TRP A 271 11.27 2.63 -3.32
N ALA A 272 11.91 3.60 -4.00
CA ALA A 272 11.59 4.00 -5.36
C ALA A 272 12.80 3.87 -6.29
N ARG A 273 12.56 3.50 -7.56
CA ARG A 273 13.57 3.46 -8.64
C ARG A 273 13.02 4.03 -9.92
N VAL A 274 13.87 4.67 -10.70
CA VAL A 274 13.57 4.99 -12.10
C VAL A 274 13.76 3.70 -12.92
N PRO A 275 12.74 3.23 -13.68
CA PRO A 275 12.86 2.02 -14.45
C PRO A 275 13.74 2.22 -15.70
N TYR A 276 14.40 1.17 -16.18
CA TYR A 276 15.25 1.25 -17.37
C TYR A 276 14.43 1.54 -18.67
N ARG A 277 13.14 1.25 -18.67
CA ARG A 277 12.18 1.60 -19.72
C ARG A 277 10.81 1.91 -19.14
N LYS A 278 9.94 2.51 -19.93
CA LYS A 278 8.54 2.76 -19.54
C LYS A 278 7.82 1.46 -19.21
N ILE A 279 7.01 1.51 -18.15
CA ILE A 279 6.25 0.38 -17.62
C ILE A 279 4.84 0.40 -18.21
N THR A 280 4.42 -0.72 -18.78
CA THR A 280 3.07 -0.93 -19.30
C THR A 280 2.17 -1.59 -18.25
N VAL A 281 0.86 -1.62 -18.48
CA VAL A 281 -0.08 -2.38 -17.65
C VAL A 281 0.24 -3.88 -17.70
N GLU A 282 0.70 -4.38 -18.85
CA GLU A 282 1.10 -5.77 -19.04
C GLU A 282 2.33 -6.12 -18.19
N ASP A 283 3.34 -5.23 -18.13
CA ASP A 283 4.49 -5.40 -17.25
C ASP A 283 4.07 -5.46 -15.77
N VAL A 284 3.09 -4.65 -15.37
CA VAL A 284 2.53 -4.69 -14.01
C VAL A 284 1.80 -6.01 -13.75
N LYS A 285 1.00 -6.51 -14.70
CA LYS A 285 0.35 -7.83 -14.58
C LYS A 285 1.38 -8.96 -14.43
N GLU A 286 2.44 -8.94 -15.24
CA GLU A 286 3.54 -9.90 -15.15
C GLU A 286 4.21 -9.84 -13.77
N SER A 287 4.54 -8.63 -13.31
CA SER A 287 5.20 -8.45 -12.02
C SER A 287 4.37 -8.95 -10.82
N MET A 288 3.02 -8.87 -10.89
CA MET A 288 2.12 -9.39 -9.87
C MET A 288 2.06 -10.93 -9.82
N SER A 289 2.53 -11.62 -10.86
CA SER A 289 2.59 -13.08 -10.94
C SER A 289 4.02 -13.64 -10.81
N MET A 290 5.01 -12.81 -10.50
CA MET A 290 6.40 -13.24 -10.40
C MET A 290 6.65 -14.24 -9.27
N HIS A 291 7.56 -15.19 -9.53
CA HIS A 291 7.92 -16.26 -8.62
C HIS A 291 9.43 -16.57 -8.65
N TYR A 292 10.26 -15.53 -8.82
CA TYR A 292 11.74 -15.64 -8.88
C TYR A 292 12.23 -16.38 -10.12
N GLN A 293 11.51 -16.30 -11.25
CA GLN A 293 11.89 -16.95 -12.51
C GLN A 293 13.35 -16.68 -12.86
N PHE A 294 14.01 -17.70 -13.39
CA PHE A 294 15.43 -17.63 -13.79
C PHE A 294 16.42 -17.41 -12.63
N THR A 295 16.03 -17.75 -11.40
CA THR A 295 16.91 -17.72 -10.22
C THR A 295 16.89 -19.05 -9.48
N PRO A 296 17.86 -19.31 -8.58
CA PRO A 296 17.84 -20.48 -7.71
C PRO A 296 16.66 -20.51 -6.71
N TYR A 297 15.88 -19.43 -6.60
CA TYR A 297 14.76 -19.29 -5.66
C TYR A 297 13.42 -19.61 -6.30
N ASP A 298 13.39 -19.87 -7.62
CA ASP A 298 12.16 -20.21 -8.35
C ASP A 298 11.61 -21.57 -7.87
N PRO A 299 10.41 -21.62 -7.26
CA PRO A 299 9.83 -22.87 -6.78
C PRO A 299 9.45 -23.86 -7.90
N TYR A 300 9.36 -23.39 -9.14
CA TYR A 300 9.05 -24.17 -10.33
C TYR A 300 10.25 -24.40 -11.24
N GLY A 301 11.37 -23.77 -10.93
CA GLY A 301 12.61 -23.82 -11.71
C GLY A 301 13.53 -24.98 -11.31
N ASN A 302 14.62 -25.13 -12.05
CA ASN A 302 15.65 -26.16 -11.84
C ASN A 302 17.04 -25.62 -11.54
N LEU A 303 17.19 -24.31 -11.33
CA LEU A 303 18.47 -23.67 -11.04
C LEU A 303 18.88 -23.75 -9.57
N GLY A 304 17.92 -24.04 -8.69
CA GLY A 304 18.12 -24.18 -7.27
C GLY A 304 18.04 -25.62 -6.77
N ASP A 305 18.30 -25.80 -5.49
CA ASP A 305 18.07 -27.05 -4.77
C ASP A 305 16.76 -26.97 -3.94
N GLY A 306 16.39 -28.07 -3.27
CA GLY A 306 15.15 -28.15 -2.47
C GLY A 306 15.10 -27.19 -1.26
N LYS A 307 16.22 -26.50 -0.92
CA LYS A 307 16.26 -25.47 0.13
C LYS A 307 16.15 -24.09 -0.44
N SER A 308 16.80 -23.80 -1.57
CA SER A 308 16.80 -22.49 -2.22
C SER A 308 15.44 -22.16 -2.83
N ASN A 309 14.80 -23.10 -3.57
CA ASN A 309 13.49 -22.86 -4.21
C ASN A 309 12.30 -22.72 -3.28
N ARG A 310 12.47 -22.92 -2.00
CA ARG A 310 11.43 -22.70 -0.96
C ARG A 310 11.82 -21.63 0.05
N ARG A 311 12.90 -20.93 -0.22
CA ARG A 311 13.47 -19.98 0.74
C ARG A 311 12.63 -18.72 0.91
N PHE A 312 12.05 -18.22 -0.16
CA PHE A 312 11.34 -16.94 -0.18
C PHE A 312 9.88 -17.11 -0.61
N ARG A 313 9.01 -16.27 -0.07
CA ARG A 313 7.63 -16.14 -0.54
C ARG A 313 7.62 -15.42 -1.88
N THR A 314 6.97 -16.02 -2.87
CA THR A 314 6.80 -15.43 -4.22
C THR A 314 5.78 -14.28 -4.21
N VAL A 315 5.79 -13.42 -5.22
CA VAL A 315 4.76 -12.41 -5.45
C VAL A 315 3.45 -13.10 -5.81
N GLY A 316 3.41 -13.82 -6.94
CA GLY A 316 2.30 -14.67 -7.33
C GLY A 316 2.25 -15.94 -6.47
N ILE A 317 1.13 -16.19 -5.81
CA ILE A 317 0.88 -17.38 -4.98
C ILE A 317 -0.52 -17.91 -5.21
N ASN A 318 -0.73 -19.20 -4.90
CA ASN A 318 -2.00 -19.91 -5.10
C ASN A 318 -3.12 -19.53 -4.13
N ARG A 319 -2.92 -18.56 -3.28
CA ARG A 319 -3.91 -18.04 -2.31
C ARG A 319 -4.20 -16.55 -2.50
N THR A 320 -3.87 -16.00 -3.67
CA THR A 320 -4.27 -14.66 -4.08
C THR A 320 -5.77 -14.67 -4.33
N SER A 321 -6.54 -13.92 -3.55
CA SER A 321 -8.00 -13.80 -3.69
C SER A 321 -8.37 -12.87 -4.82
N GLN A 322 -7.56 -11.83 -5.03
CA GLN A 322 -7.71 -10.90 -6.14
C GLN A 322 -6.40 -10.21 -6.49
N THR A 323 -6.32 -9.78 -7.74
CA THR A 323 -5.32 -8.82 -8.23
C THR A 323 -6.05 -7.66 -8.90
N ALA A 324 -5.68 -6.43 -8.55
CA ALA A 324 -6.26 -5.25 -9.17
C ALA A 324 -5.17 -4.27 -9.62
N ILE A 325 -5.42 -3.57 -10.75
CA ILE A 325 -4.63 -2.44 -11.20
C ILE A 325 -5.58 -1.26 -11.41
N LEU A 326 -5.33 -0.17 -10.72
CA LEU A 326 -6.04 1.10 -10.84
C LEU A 326 -5.21 1.99 -11.74
N GLN A 327 -5.72 2.29 -12.94
CA GLN A 327 -5.05 3.11 -13.94
C GLN A 327 -5.83 4.42 -14.12
N ILE A 328 -5.20 5.57 -13.84
CA ILE A 328 -5.79 6.88 -14.08
C ILE A 328 -5.06 7.54 -15.26
N ARG A 329 -5.75 7.67 -16.39
CA ARG A 329 -5.16 8.08 -17.67
C ARG A 329 -5.30 9.58 -17.92
N PRO A 330 -4.22 10.28 -18.33
CA PRO A 330 -4.34 11.67 -18.74
C PRO A 330 -5.05 11.80 -20.10
N ASN A 331 -5.56 12.99 -20.39
CA ASN A 331 -6.09 13.36 -21.70
C ASN A 331 -7.22 12.44 -22.23
N ARG A 332 -8.08 11.98 -21.32
CA ARG A 332 -9.27 11.18 -21.63
C ARG A 332 -10.53 11.91 -21.17
N PRO A 333 -11.69 11.64 -21.81
CA PRO A 333 -12.96 12.08 -21.25
C PRO A 333 -13.11 11.58 -19.81
N HIS A 334 -13.69 12.39 -18.94
CA HIS A 334 -13.80 12.12 -17.50
C HIS A 334 -14.30 10.69 -17.20
N ASP A 335 -15.34 10.24 -17.89
CA ASP A 335 -15.97 8.93 -17.68
C ASP A 335 -15.11 7.73 -18.12
N THR A 336 -14.01 7.99 -18.83
CA THR A 336 -13.08 6.96 -19.31
C THR A 336 -11.66 7.16 -18.82
N THR A 337 -11.43 8.11 -17.93
CA THR A 337 -10.11 8.41 -17.35
C THR A 337 -9.63 7.25 -16.48
N GLY A 338 -10.44 6.78 -15.55
CA GLY A 338 -10.12 5.66 -14.67
C GLY A 338 -10.45 4.31 -15.32
N ILE A 339 -9.52 3.36 -15.26
CA ILE A 339 -9.75 1.95 -15.58
C ILE A 339 -9.36 1.11 -14.37
N GLN A 340 -10.20 0.15 -14.07
CA GLN A 340 -9.96 -0.84 -13.04
C GLN A 340 -9.82 -2.22 -13.70
N TRP A 341 -8.59 -2.75 -13.71
CA TRP A 341 -8.28 -4.10 -14.16
C TRP A 341 -8.39 -5.02 -12.96
N VAL A 342 -9.18 -6.07 -13.06
CA VAL A 342 -9.45 -6.97 -11.94
C VAL A 342 -9.33 -8.42 -12.39
N SER A 343 -8.65 -9.23 -11.58
CA SER A 343 -8.65 -10.68 -11.66
C SER A 343 -9.00 -11.25 -10.29
N TYR A 344 -9.87 -12.22 -10.25
CA TYR A 344 -10.14 -13.04 -9.07
C TYR A 344 -9.40 -14.37 -9.22
N GLY A 345 -8.64 -14.77 -8.20
CA GLY A 345 -7.75 -15.93 -8.20
C GLY A 345 -8.43 -17.28 -8.09
#